data_c677c6fa6a27e5e4fb8c1ee35268483d
#
_entry.id   c677c6fa6a27e5e4fb8c1ee35268483d
#
_cell.length_a   1.000
_cell.length_b   1.000
_cell.length_c   1.000
_cell.angle_alpha   90.00
_cell.angle_beta   90.00
_cell.angle_gamma   90.00
#
_symmetry.space_group_name_H-M   'P 1'
#
loop_
_entity.id
_entity.type
_entity.pdbx_description
1 polymer ?
#
loop_
_entity_poly.entity_id
_entity_poly.type
_entity_poly.pdbx_seq_one_letter_code
_entity_poly.pdbx_strand_id
1 'polypeptide(L)'
;MKEMFTSSKAPVPAGKIAQVSKDEALGIAYISGLISQRPDGTVLYNTSVREQTELIFQNLRGLLEDMHLTFDHIIKSNVFISDMRYFDEMNQVYMKYFDSENPPARQCVTAGIWGGLDVEISFVATLR
;
A
#
# COMPACT_ATOMS: atom_id res chain seq x y z
N MET A 1 -10.37 14.98 15.07
CA MET A 1 -8.90 14.94 15.10
C MET A 1 -8.42 13.60 14.58
N LYS A 2 -7.26 13.60 13.93
CA LYS A 2 -6.70 12.35 13.43
C LYS A 2 -6.26 11.45 14.58
N GLU A 3 -6.30 10.15 14.31
CA GLU A 3 -5.77 9.14 15.21
C GLU A 3 -4.96 8.11 14.45
N MET A 4 -3.98 7.55 15.12
CA MET A 4 -3.12 6.51 14.56
C MET A 4 -3.78 5.15 14.72
N PHE A 5 -3.71 4.33 13.66
CA PHE A 5 -4.14 2.94 13.70
C PHE A 5 -2.94 2.04 13.41
N THR A 6 -2.81 0.97 14.17
CA THR A 6 -1.69 0.03 14.04
C THR A 6 -2.20 -1.40 14.01
N SER A 7 -1.66 -2.21 13.11
CA SER A 7 -2.00 -3.63 12.97
C SER A 7 -0.72 -4.47 12.98
N SER A 8 -0.78 -5.65 13.58
CA SER A 8 0.31 -6.62 13.52
C SER A 8 0.37 -7.37 12.19
N LYS A 9 -0.61 -7.17 11.32
CA LYS A 9 -0.67 -7.84 10.01
C LYS A 9 0.13 -7.13 8.93
N ALA A 10 0.76 -6.00 9.28
CA ALA A 10 1.60 -5.24 8.38
C ALA A 10 2.83 -4.73 9.14
N PRO A 11 3.91 -4.37 8.44
CA PRO A 11 5.10 -3.87 9.14
C PRO A 11 4.83 -2.52 9.80
N VAL A 12 5.44 -2.31 10.98
CA VAL A 12 5.35 -1.03 11.69
C VAL A 12 6.50 -0.16 11.22
N PRO A 13 6.23 1.04 10.68
CA PRO A 13 7.29 1.94 10.25
C PRO A 13 8.18 2.38 11.40
N ALA A 14 9.46 2.59 11.13
CA ALA A 14 10.38 3.15 12.10
C ALA A 14 10.14 4.65 12.26
N GLY A 15 10.43 5.17 13.46
CA GLY A 15 10.37 6.60 13.72
C GLY A 15 8.95 7.10 13.92
N LYS A 16 8.73 8.36 13.54
CA LYS A 16 7.46 9.04 13.78
C LYS A 16 6.55 8.96 12.55
N ILE A 17 6.28 7.73 12.11
CA ILE A 17 5.44 7.46 10.95
C ILE A 17 4.37 6.45 11.36
N ALA A 18 3.10 6.79 11.18
CA ALA A 18 2.01 5.86 11.43
C ALA A 18 1.85 4.89 10.27
N GLN A 19 1.43 3.65 10.53
CA GLN A 19 0.95 2.78 9.45
C GLN A 19 -0.24 3.41 8.76
N VAL A 20 -1.20 3.85 9.56
CA VAL A 20 -2.43 4.49 9.10
C VAL A 20 -2.70 5.68 9.99
N SER A 21 -3.03 6.82 9.36
CA SER A 21 -3.54 7.99 10.05
C SER A 21 -4.95 8.23 9.54
N LYS A 22 -5.93 8.23 10.44
CA LYS A 22 -7.33 8.33 10.04
C LYS A 22 -8.07 9.40 10.82
N ASP A 23 -9.18 9.86 10.25
CA ASP A 23 -10.07 10.82 10.89
C ASP A 23 -11.51 10.34 10.66
N GLU A 24 -12.16 9.93 11.76
CA GLU A 24 -13.51 9.38 11.69
C GLU A 24 -14.53 10.42 11.23
N ALA A 25 -14.37 11.68 11.63
CA ALA A 25 -15.30 12.74 11.25
C ALA A 25 -15.24 13.01 9.74
N LEU A 26 -14.05 12.97 9.16
CA LEU A 26 -13.86 13.12 7.72
C LEU A 26 -14.14 11.81 6.95
N GLY A 27 -14.14 10.69 7.64
CA GLY A 27 -14.37 9.39 7.02
C GLY A 27 -13.24 8.93 6.11
N ILE A 28 -12.00 9.30 6.43
CA ILE A 28 -10.84 9.03 5.59
C ILE A 28 -9.70 8.43 6.39
N ALA A 29 -8.98 7.49 5.77
CA ALA A 29 -7.74 6.91 6.29
C ALA A 29 -6.64 7.05 5.24
N TYR A 30 -5.49 7.54 5.68
CA TYR A 30 -4.28 7.61 4.87
C TYR A 30 -3.36 6.48 5.29
N ILE A 31 -2.96 5.67 4.33
CA ILE A 31 -2.09 4.52 4.56
C ILE A 31 -0.70 4.87 4.04
N SER A 32 0.29 4.82 4.92
CA SER A 32 1.68 5.13 4.58
C SER A 32 2.19 4.20 3.48
N GLY A 33 3.19 4.66 2.74
CA GLY A 33 3.80 3.89 1.67
C GLY A 33 4.23 2.51 2.14
N LEU A 34 3.74 1.49 1.44
CA LEU A 34 4.07 0.10 1.68
C LEU A 34 5.15 -0.35 0.69
N ILE A 35 6.11 -1.10 1.20
CA ILE A 35 7.20 -1.65 0.41
C ILE A 35 7.26 -3.18 0.60
N SER A 36 8.21 -3.82 -0.06
CA SER A 36 8.43 -5.26 0.03
C SER A 36 9.01 -5.62 1.39
N GLN A 37 8.17 -5.56 2.43
CA GLN A 37 8.55 -5.81 3.81
C GLN A 37 7.49 -6.67 4.49
N ARG A 38 7.92 -7.72 5.19
CA ARG A 38 7.00 -8.59 5.92
C ARG A 38 6.54 -7.92 7.22
N PRO A 39 5.42 -8.39 7.79
CA PRO A 39 4.94 -7.84 9.06
C PRO A 39 5.97 -7.89 10.19
N ASP A 40 6.89 -8.85 10.18
CA ASP A 40 7.95 -8.95 11.19
C ASP A 40 9.10 -7.96 10.96
N GLY A 41 9.04 -7.16 9.89
CA GLY A 41 10.06 -6.17 9.55
C GLY A 41 11.09 -6.64 8.53
N THR A 42 11.09 -7.92 8.16
CA THR A 42 12.05 -8.44 7.17
C THR A 42 11.81 -7.84 5.81
N VAL A 43 12.81 -7.16 5.24
CA VAL A 43 12.74 -6.58 3.90
C VAL A 43 13.17 -7.63 2.88
N LEU A 44 12.36 -7.84 1.85
CA LEU A 44 12.68 -8.77 0.76
C LEU A 44 13.43 -8.02 -0.34
N TYR A 45 14.74 -7.96 -0.21
CA TYR A 45 15.62 -7.43 -1.26
C TYR A 45 15.78 -8.47 -2.37
N ASN A 46 16.15 -8.03 -3.55
CA ASN A 46 16.47 -8.90 -4.69
C ASN A 46 15.35 -9.87 -5.08
N THR A 47 14.11 -9.45 -4.89
CA THR A 47 12.94 -10.19 -5.33
C THR A 47 12.36 -9.53 -6.58
N SER A 48 11.52 -10.27 -7.30
CA SER A 48 10.88 -9.74 -8.51
C SER A 48 9.90 -8.62 -8.17
N VAL A 49 9.61 -7.78 -9.15
CA VAL A 49 8.59 -6.73 -9.03
C VAL A 49 7.23 -7.36 -8.70
N ARG A 50 6.93 -8.53 -9.28
CA ARG A 50 5.71 -9.27 -8.97
C ARG A 50 5.63 -9.61 -7.48
N GLU A 51 6.70 -10.18 -6.91
CA GLU A 51 6.72 -10.55 -5.50
C GLU A 51 6.64 -9.34 -4.59
N GLN A 52 7.34 -8.25 -4.93
CA GLN A 52 7.28 -7.02 -4.17
C GLN A 52 5.86 -6.47 -4.14
N THR A 53 5.20 -6.44 -5.28
CA THR A 53 3.84 -5.92 -5.40
C THR A 53 2.85 -6.81 -4.64
N GLU A 54 2.97 -8.13 -4.75
CA GLU A 54 2.11 -9.05 -4.00
C GLU A 54 2.22 -8.84 -2.49
N LEU A 55 3.43 -8.69 -1.97
CA LEU A 55 3.62 -8.47 -0.54
C LEU A 55 3.01 -7.15 -0.08
N ILE A 56 3.15 -6.09 -0.89
CA ILE A 56 2.50 -4.80 -0.60
C ILE A 56 0.99 -4.99 -0.44
N PHE A 57 0.35 -5.71 -1.36
CA PHE A 57 -1.09 -5.92 -1.31
C PHE A 57 -1.52 -6.86 -0.17
N GLN A 58 -0.70 -7.83 0.20
CA GLN A 58 -0.98 -8.65 1.38
C GLN A 58 -0.94 -7.83 2.66
N ASN A 59 0.02 -6.92 2.78
CA ASN A 59 0.09 -6.00 3.92
C ASN A 59 -1.11 -5.05 3.93
N LEU A 60 -1.50 -4.52 2.78
CA LEU A 60 -2.68 -3.68 2.67
C LEU A 60 -3.94 -4.45 3.10
N ARG A 61 -4.08 -5.71 2.65
CA ARG A 61 -5.21 -6.55 3.05
C ARG A 61 -5.30 -6.67 4.57
N GLY A 62 -4.16 -6.93 5.23
CA GLY A 62 -4.12 -7.04 6.69
C GLY A 62 -4.58 -5.77 7.39
N LEU A 63 -4.13 -4.60 6.91
CA LEU A 63 -4.56 -3.32 7.45
C LEU A 63 -6.05 -3.10 7.25
N LEU A 64 -6.56 -3.38 6.05
CA LEU A 64 -7.97 -3.22 5.73
C LEU A 64 -8.84 -4.13 6.58
N GLU A 65 -8.46 -5.41 6.73
CA GLU A 65 -9.21 -6.36 7.56
C GLU A 65 -9.35 -5.88 8.99
N ASP A 66 -8.25 -5.41 9.58
CA ASP A 66 -8.27 -4.93 10.96
C ASP A 66 -9.05 -3.62 11.12
N MET A 67 -9.22 -2.85 10.05
CA MET A 67 -10.09 -1.67 10.04
C MET A 67 -11.53 -2.00 9.66
N HIS A 68 -11.84 -3.27 9.40
CA HIS A 68 -13.15 -3.73 8.91
C HIS A 68 -13.50 -3.11 7.54
N LEU A 69 -12.49 -2.98 6.68
CA LEU A 69 -12.63 -2.45 5.33
C LEU A 69 -12.23 -3.50 4.30
N THR A 70 -12.54 -3.23 3.05
CA THR A 70 -12.16 -4.06 1.91
C THR A 70 -11.42 -3.21 0.87
N PHE A 71 -10.90 -3.84 -0.18
CA PHE A 71 -10.27 -3.11 -1.27
C PHE A 71 -11.20 -2.11 -1.95
N ASP A 72 -12.52 -2.32 -1.88
CA ASP A 72 -13.50 -1.38 -2.43
C ASP A 72 -13.52 -0.03 -1.72
N HIS A 73 -12.94 0.05 -0.53
CA HIS A 73 -12.84 1.31 0.21
C HIS A 73 -11.63 2.15 -0.22
N ILE A 74 -10.73 1.61 -1.03
CA ILE A 74 -9.57 2.37 -1.52
C ILE A 74 -10.03 3.34 -2.60
N ILE A 75 -9.83 4.64 -2.38
CA ILE A 75 -10.21 5.68 -3.33
C ILE A 75 -9.03 6.23 -4.11
N LYS A 76 -7.80 6.05 -3.61
CA LYS A 76 -6.60 6.53 -4.28
C LYS A 76 -5.44 5.60 -4.05
N SER A 77 -4.70 5.30 -5.11
CA SER A 77 -3.43 4.59 -5.06
C SER A 77 -2.34 5.48 -5.65
N ASN A 78 -1.24 5.64 -4.94
CA ASN A 78 -0.05 6.34 -5.42
C ASN A 78 1.05 5.31 -5.61
N VAL A 79 1.36 4.99 -6.86
CA VAL A 79 2.31 3.93 -7.20
C VAL A 79 3.64 4.55 -7.62
N PHE A 80 4.72 4.09 -6.99
CA PHE A 80 6.08 4.47 -7.32
C PHE A 80 6.84 3.22 -7.75
N ILE A 81 7.51 3.29 -8.89
CA ILE A 81 8.34 2.19 -9.39
C ILE A 81 9.72 2.73 -9.75
N SER A 82 10.74 1.90 -9.62
CA SER A 82 12.13 2.34 -9.83
C SER A 82 12.44 2.58 -11.31
N ASP A 83 11.71 1.94 -12.22
CA ASP A 83 11.90 2.05 -13.66
C ASP A 83 10.59 1.72 -14.35
N MET A 84 10.23 2.48 -15.38
CA MET A 84 8.95 2.28 -16.09
C MET A 84 8.89 0.93 -16.82
N ARG A 85 10.02 0.27 -17.06
CA ARG A 85 10.05 -1.08 -17.62
C ARG A 85 9.36 -2.10 -16.72
N TYR A 86 9.18 -1.80 -15.43
CA TYR A 86 8.50 -2.65 -14.47
C TYR A 86 6.98 -2.44 -14.41
N PHE A 87 6.48 -1.51 -15.21
CA PHE A 87 5.05 -1.14 -15.14
C PHE A 87 4.14 -2.35 -15.38
N ASP A 88 4.37 -3.11 -16.44
CA ASP A 88 3.48 -4.21 -16.81
C ASP A 88 3.44 -5.29 -15.73
N GLU A 89 4.59 -5.65 -15.18
CA GLU A 89 4.68 -6.68 -14.15
C GLU A 89 3.97 -6.24 -12.86
N MET A 90 4.20 -4.99 -12.43
CA MET A 90 3.50 -4.42 -11.29
C MET A 90 1.99 -4.39 -11.56
N ASN A 91 1.60 -3.93 -12.75
CA ASN A 91 0.19 -3.72 -13.08
C ASN A 91 -0.60 -5.01 -13.14
N GLN A 92 0.02 -6.11 -13.58
CA GLN A 92 -0.64 -7.42 -13.59
C GLN A 92 -1.06 -7.85 -12.18
N VAL A 93 -0.24 -7.57 -11.18
CA VAL A 93 -0.59 -7.85 -9.78
C VAL A 93 -1.63 -6.86 -9.28
N TYR A 94 -1.41 -5.58 -9.52
CA TYR A 94 -2.29 -4.50 -9.07
C TYR A 94 -3.73 -4.74 -9.49
N MET A 95 -3.95 -5.10 -10.76
CA MET A 95 -5.29 -5.25 -11.33
C MET A 95 -6.09 -6.40 -10.71
N LYS A 96 -5.44 -7.35 -10.04
CA LYS A 96 -6.14 -8.47 -9.40
C LYS A 96 -6.93 -8.03 -8.17
N TYR A 97 -6.59 -6.90 -7.57
CA TYR A 97 -7.13 -6.49 -6.28
C TYR A 97 -8.28 -5.49 -6.37
N PHE A 98 -8.53 -4.93 -7.53
CA PHE A 98 -9.56 -3.90 -7.70
C PHE A 98 -10.61 -4.30 -8.72
N ASP A 99 -11.87 -3.91 -8.41
CA ASP A 99 -12.98 -4.10 -9.34
C ASP A 99 -12.85 -3.09 -10.49
N SER A 100 -12.95 -3.58 -11.72
CA SER A 100 -12.85 -2.73 -12.91
C SER A 100 -14.02 -1.76 -13.05
N GLU A 101 -15.14 -2.01 -12.38
CA GLU A 101 -16.31 -1.13 -12.44
C GLU A 101 -16.25 0.02 -11.43
N ASN A 102 -15.42 -0.11 -10.39
CA ASN A 102 -15.29 0.92 -9.38
C ASN A 102 -13.85 0.99 -8.85
N PRO A 103 -12.88 1.22 -9.74
CA PRO A 103 -11.47 1.26 -9.33
C PRO A 103 -11.13 2.56 -8.62
N PRO A 104 -10.06 2.57 -7.82
CA PRO A 104 -9.56 3.82 -7.25
C PRO A 104 -8.95 4.70 -8.33
N ALA A 105 -8.88 5.99 -8.06
CA ALA A 105 -8.01 6.86 -8.83
C ALA A 105 -6.55 6.46 -8.59
N ARG A 106 -5.70 6.57 -9.61
CA ARG A 106 -4.31 6.13 -9.50
C ARG A 106 -3.37 7.05 -10.27
N GLN A 107 -2.17 7.19 -9.74
CA GLN A 107 -1.03 7.66 -10.52
C GLN A 107 0.12 6.68 -10.34
N CYS A 108 0.98 6.58 -11.35
CA CYS A 108 2.17 5.76 -11.31
C CYS A 108 3.33 6.56 -11.89
N VAL A 109 4.38 6.76 -11.09
CA VAL A 109 5.55 7.52 -11.49
C VAL A 109 6.81 6.76 -11.13
N THR A 110 7.92 7.10 -11.78
CA THR A 110 9.23 6.56 -11.40
C THR A 110 9.83 7.39 -10.28
N ALA A 111 10.51 6.72 -9.36
CA ALA A 111 11.19 7.36 -8.23
C ALA A 111 12.26 6.44 -7.68
N GLY A 112 13.25 7.01 -7.00
CA GLY A 112 14.13 6.23 -6.15
C GLY A 112 13.36 5.75 -4.94
N ILE A 113 13.47 4.45 -4.63
CA ILE A 113 12.75 3.84 -3.54
C ILE A 113 13.71 3.41 -2.46
N TRP A 114 13.30 3.54 -1.22
CA TRP A 114 14.10 3.17 -0.07
C TRP A 114 14.67 1.75 -0.22
N GLY A 115 15.94 1.59 0.14
CA GLY A 115 16.60 0.29 0.12
C GLY A 115 16.87 -0.27 -1.26
N GLY A 116 16.73 0.54 -2.32
CA GLY A 116 16.91 0.05 -3.68
C GLY A 116 15.81 -0.88 -4.15
N LEU A 117 14.65 -0.86 -3.48
CA LEU A 117 13.49 -1.64 -3.89
C LEU A 117 12.87 -1.05 -5.16
N ASP A 118 12.00 -1.80 -5.80
CA ASP A 118 11.46 -1.44 -7.10
C ASP A 118 10.04 -0.91 -7.06
N VAL A 119 9.29 -1.17 -5.97
CA VAL A 119 7.88 -0.77 -5.86
C VAL A 119 7.59 -0.21 -4.48
N GLU A 120 6.86 0.90 -4.44
CA GLU A 120 6.26 1.43 -3.22
C GLU A 120 4.88 1.96 -3.57
N ILE A 121 3.87 1.67 -2.75
CA ILE A 121 2.50 2.15 -2.98
C ILE A 121 1.93 2.69 -1.69
N SER A 122 1.37 3.90 -1.73
CA SER A 122 0.56 4.45 -0.64
C SER A 122 -0.90 4.53 -1.08
N PHE A 123 -1.80 4.57 -0.10
CA PHE A 123 -3.23 4.48 -0.39
C PHE A 123 -4.03 5.46 0.46
N VAL A 124 -5.19 5.82 -0.04
CA VAL A 124 -6.21 6.55 0.72
C VAL A 124 -7.49 5.70 0.69
N ALA A 125 -8.09 5.50 1.85
CA ALA A 125 -9.32 4.73 1.98
C ALA A 125 -10.44 5.59 2.56
N THR A 126 -11.67 5.24 2.22
CA THR A 126 -12.84 5.75 2.93
C THR A 126 -13.15 4.82 4.09
N LEU A 127 -13.69 5.36 5.18
CA LEU A 127 -14.06 4.57 6.35
C LEU A 127 -15.50 4.08 6.30
N ARG A 128 -16.25 4.55 5.31
CA ARG A 128 -17.67 4.23 5.15
C ARG A 128 -18.00 3.84 3.72
#